data_13192220c352f288efd0a68f8d545cd2
#
_entry.id   13192220c352f288efd0a68f8d545cd2
#
_cell.length_a   1.000
_cell.length_b   1.000
_cell.length_c   1.000
_cell.angle_alpha   90.00
_cell.angle_beta   90.00
_cell.angle_gamma   90.00
#
_symmetry.space_group_name_H-M   'P 1'
#
loop_
_entity.id
_entity.type
_entity.pdbx_description
1 polymer ?
#
loop_
_entity_poly.entity_id
_entity_poly.type
_entity_poly.pdbx_seq_one_letter_code
_entity_poly.pdbx_strand_id
1 'polypeptide(L)'
;MQYIVVVRNPAELTEAFRRQNLKVTPQRQLLFRLLHDNPAHPSAEALYDQASELMPGISLRTVYQTLNDLAAMGELQHVTVGSGPARFDPNTDDHHHAVCDRCGDVVDVYVTNLAALEVAGLRGFRPTSARLVFSGTCEKCAAVPQPATPHLSRVAINKEQPT
;
A
#
# COMPACT_ATOMS: atom_id res chain seq x y z
N MET A 1 3.35 -18.99 11.58
CA MET A 1 1.89 -18.81 11.45
C MET A 1 1.70 -18.09 10.13
N GLN A 2 1.13 -18.76 9.15
CA GLN A 2 0.97 -18.18 7.80
C GLN A 2 -0.37 -17.43 7.82
N TYR A 3 -0.33 -16.12 7.75
CA TYR A 3 -1.53 -15.30 7.63
C TYR A 3 -2.08 -15.50 6.23
N ILE A 4 -3.31 -16.03 6.14
CA ILE A 4 -4.01 -16.18 4.87
C ILE A 4 -4.67 -14.84 4.58
N VAL A 5 -4.12 -14.11 3.64
CA VAL A 5 -4.76 -12.91 3.08
C VAL A 5 -5.99 -13.36 2.30
N VAL A 6 -7.18 -13.08 2.82
CA VAL A 6 -8.44 -13.38 2.11
C VAL A 6 -8.76 -12.23 1.17
N VAL A 7 -8.09 -12.19 0.05
CA VAL A 7 -8.48 -11.31 -1.06
C VAL A 7 -9.68 -11.95 -1.76
N ARG A 8 -10.73 -11.16 -1.99
CA ARG A 8 -11.88 -11.64 -2.77
C ARG A 8 -11.45 -12.06 -4.16
N ASN A 9 -11.94 -13.21 -4.59
CA ASN A 9 -11.66 -13.69 -5.93
C ASN A 9 -12.36 -12.83 -7.01
N PRO A 10 -11.95 -12.89 -8.27
CA PRO A 10 -12.51 -12.06 -9.34
C PRO A 10 -14.04 -12.23 -9.54
N ALA A 11 -14.59 -13.40 -9.23
CA ALA A 11 -16.02 -13.63 -9.31
C ALA A 11 -16.78 -12.89 -8.19
N GLU A 12 -16.25 -12.91 -6.97
CA GLU A 12 -16.80 -12.17 -5.83
C GLU A 12 -16.75 -10.67 -6.04
N LEU A 13 -15.65 -10.14 -6.60
CA LEU A 13 -15.54 -8.72 -6.95
C LEU A 13 -16.55 -8.34 -8.05
N THR A 14 -16.75 -9.23 -9.03
CA THR A 14 -17.78 -9.05 -10.06
C THR A 14 -19.17 -8.93 -9.46
N GLU A 15 -19.51 -9.79 -8.49
CA GLU A 15 -20.81 -9.72 -7.79
C GLU A 15 -20.91 -8.48 -6.89
N ALA A 16 -19.81 -8.06 -6.24
CA ALA A 16 -19.78 -6.83 -5.46
C ALA A 16 -20.09 -5.61 -6.33
N PHE A 17 -19.50 -5.51 -7.53
CA PHE A 17 -19.80 -4.44 -8.49
C PHE A 17 -21.27 -4.44 -8.93
N ARG A 18 -21.84 -5.61 -9.24
CA ARG A 18 -23.26 -5.74 -9.61
C ARG A 18 -24.19 -5.26 -8.50
N ARG A 19 -23.90 -5.64 -7.25
CA ARG A 19 -24.70 -5.20 -6.08
C ARG A 19 -24.68 -3.69 -5.89
N GLN A 20 -23.61 -3.02 -6.28
CA GLN A 20 -23.47 -1.57 -6.25
C GLN A 20 -23.97 -0.89 -7.52
N ASN A 21 -24.64 -1.62 -8.42
CA ASN A 21 -25.08 -1.14 -9.74
C ASN A 21 -23.93 -0.58 -10.60
N LEU A 22 -22.71 -1.02 -10.36
CA LEU A 22 -21.55 -0.65 -11.16
C LEU A 22 -21.43 -1.55 -12.39
N LYS A 23 -21.08 -0.94 -13.52
CA LYS A 23 -20.95 -1.68 -14.78
C LYS A 23 -19.74 -2.60 -14.73
N VAL A 24 -19.95 -3.89 -14.93
CA VAL A 24 -18.90 -4.89 -15.11
C VAL A 24 -18.49 -4.93 -16.59
N THR A 25 -17.21 -4.69 -16.86
CA THR A 25 -16.65 -4.72 -18.23
C THR A 25 -15.48 -5.70 -18.28
N PRO A 26 -15.09 -6.19 -19.46
CA PRO A 26 -13.90 -7.04 -19.60
C PRO A 26 -12.62 -6.41 -19.05
N GLN A 27 -12.48 -5.08 -19.18
CA GLN A 27 -11.35 -4.34 -18.61
C GLN A 27 -11.33 -4.42 -17.08
N ARG A 28 -12.46 -4.21 -16.42
CA ARG A 28 -12.58 -4.32 -14.96
C ARG A 28 -12.33 -5.75 -14.49
N GLN A 29 -12.83 -6.75 -15.20
CA GLN A 29 -12.58 -8.15 -14.87
C GLN A 29 -11.09 -8.54 -15.02
N LEU A 30 -10.38 -7.96 -15.98
CA LEU A 30 -8.93 -8.11 -16.09
C LEU A 30 -8.24 -7.55 -14.85
N LEU A 31 -8.61 -6.34 -14.42
CA LEU A 31 -8.03 -5.71 -13.23
C LEU A 31 -8.30 -6.52 -11.96
N PHE A 32 -9.49 -7.11 -11.81
CA PHE A 32 -9.80 -8.01 -10.69
C PHE A 32 -8.87 -9.22 -10.65
N ARG A 33 -8.54 -9.79 -11.82
CA ARG A 33 -7.58 -10.91 -11.90
C ARG A 33 -6.16 -10.48 -11.56
N LEU A 34 -5.73 -9.30 -12.01
CA LEU A 34 -4.39 -8.79 -11.73
C LEU A 34 -4.19 -8.36 -10.26
N LEU A 35 -5.28 -8.02 -9.57
CA LEU A 35 -5.26 -7.69 -8.14
C LEU A 35 -5.36 -8.93 -7.26
N HIS A 36 -5.95 -10.02 -7.78
CA HIS A 36 -6.15 -11.24 -7.00
C HIS A 36 -4.80 -11.86 -6.65
N ASP A 37 -4.60 -12.16 -5.37
CA ASP A 37 -3.36 -12.72 -4.84
C ASP A 37 -2.10 -11.91 -5.17
N ASN A 38 -2.23 -10.61 -5.36
CA ASN A 38 -1.11 -9.72 -5.65
C ASN A 38 -0.54 -9.10 -4.37
N PRO A 39 0.59 -9.61 -3.84
CA PRO A 39 1.19 -9.09 -2.61
C PRO A 39 2.03 -7.83 -2.84
N ALA A 40 2.12 -7.33 -4.08
CA ALA A 40 3.07 -6.29 -4.45
C ALA A 40 2.58 -4.87 -4.20
N HIS A 41 1.37 -4.65 -3.69
CA HIS A 41 0.78 -3.33 -3.48
C HIS A 41 0.97 -2.41 -4.70
N PRO A 42 0.39 -2.73 -5.87
CA PRO A 42 0.68 -2.02 -7.10
C PRO A 42 0.20 -0.56 -7.04
N SER A 43 0.92 0.34 -7.72
CA SER A 43 0.34 1.64 -8.10
C SER A 43 -0.62 1.47 -9.28
N ALA A 44 -1.44 2.49 -9.54
CA ALA A 44 -2.33 2.47 -10.70
C ALA A 44 -1.56 2.36 -12.03
N GLU A 45 -0.39 3.02 -12.10
CA GLU A 45 0.49 2.98 -13.27
C GLU A 45 1.06 1.60 -13.48
N ALA A 46 1.60 0.96 -12.42
CA ALA A 46 2.15 -0.39 -12.51
C ALA A 46 1.08 -1.42 -12.92
N LEU A 47 -0.15 -1.25 -12.43
CA LEU A 47 -1.27 -2.10 -12.84
C LEU A 47 -1.71 -1.82 -14.27
N TYR A 48 -1.66 -0.56 -14.70
CA TYR A 48 -1.93 -0.17 -16.09
C TYR A 48 -0.92 -0.78 -17.05
N ASP A 49 0.36 -0.75 -16.73
CA ASP A 49 1.41 -1.34 -17.57
C ASP A 49 1.14 -2.83 -17.80
N GLN A 50 0.87 -3.58 -16.73
CA GLN A 50 0.51 -5.00 -16.84
C GLN A 50 -0.80 -5.23 -17.63
N ALA A 51 -1.82 -4.42 -17.37
CA ALA A 51 -3.11 -4.55 -18.02
C ALA A 51 -3.05 -4.20 -19.50
N SER A 52 -2.25 -3.22 -19.90
CA SER A 52 -2.10 -2.78 -21.29
C SER A 52 -1.40 -3.81 -22.17
N GLU A 53 -0.50 -4.63 -21.61
CA GLU A 53 0.10 -5.77 -22.33
C GLU A 53 -0.93 -6.84 -22.68
N LEU A 54 -1.91 -7.07 -21.79
CA LEU A 54 -2.96 -8.08 -21.97
C LEU A 54 -4.18 -7.56 -22.72
N MET A 55 -4.43 -6.26 -22.65
CA MET A 55 -5.57 -5.57 -23.25
C MET A 55 -5.16 -4.17 -23.72
N PRO A 56 -4.61 -4.04 -24.94
CA PRO A 56 -4.06 -2.77 -25.44
C PRO A 56 -5.05 -1.59 -25.53
N GLY A 57 -6.35 -1.85 -25.44
CA GLY A 57 -7.38 -0.81 -25.43
C GLY A 57 -7.78 -0.28 -24.05
N ILE A 58 -7.13 -0.74 -22.98
CA ILE A 58 -7.40 -0.23 -21.63
C ILE A 58 -6.80 1.17 -21.48
N SER A 59 -7.46 2.04 -20.70
CA SER A 59 -6.93 3.37 -20.38
C SER A 59 -6.53 3.45 -18.90
N LEU A 60 -5.54 4.27 -18.60
CA LEU A 60 -5.13 4.56 -17.20
C LEU A 60 -6.31 5.12 -16.38
N ARG A 61 -7.19 5.92 -17.01
CA ARG A 61 -8.42 6.40 -16.38
C ARG A 61 -9.33 5.24 -15.93
N THR A 62 -9.46 4.19 -16.75
CA THR A 62 -10.26 3.00 -16.39
C THR A 62 -9.64 2.28 -15.19
N VAL A 63 -8.32 2.19 -15.14
CA VAL A 63 -7.59 1.60 -14.00
C VAL A 63 -7.88 2.39 -12.72
N TYR A 64 -7.64 3.70 -12.71
CA TYR A 64 -7.90 4.56 -11.54
C TYR A 64 -9.36 4.48 -11.10
N GLN A 65 -10.31 4.56 -12.03
CA GLN A 65 -11.73 4.50 -11.68
C GLN A 65 -12.09 3.15 -11.05
N THR A 66 -11.56 2.04 -11.58
CA THR A 66 -11.81 0.71 -11.02
C THR A 66 -11.22 0.56 -9.62
N LEU A 67 -9.98 1.03 -9.41
CA LEU A 67 -9.32 1.00 -8.11
C LEU A 67 -10.05 1.86 -7.08
N ASN A 68 -10.51 3.05 -7.46
CA ASN A 68 -11.28 3.92 -6.58
C ASN A 68 -12.66 3.33 -6.25
N ASP A 69 -13.34 2.71 -7.22
CA ASP A 69 -14.61 2.02 -6.99
C ASP A 69 -14.41 0.87 -5.98
N LEU A 70 -13.34 0.06 -6.13
CA LEU A 70 -13.00 -1.02 -5.20
C LEU A 70 -12.67 -0.48 -3.80
N ALA A 71 -11.89 0.60 -3.71
CA ALA A 71 -11.55 1.22 -2.43
C ALA A 71 -12.78 1.80 -1.74
N ALA A 72 -13.70 2.44 -2.49
CA ALA A 72 -14.94 2.97 -1.94
C ALA A 72 -15.88 1.86 -1.41
N MET A 73 -15.77 0.65 -1.96
CA MET A 73 -16.50 -0.53 -1.48
C MET A 73 -15.79 -1.26 -0.33
N GLY A 74 -14.59 -0.82 0.07
CA GLY A 74 -13.78 -1.50 1.09
C GLY A 74 -13.12 -2.79 0.62
N GLU A 75 -13.00 -2.99 -0.69
CA GLU A 75 -12.35 -4.16 -1.31
C GLU A 75 -10.85 -3.95 -1.58
N LEU A 76 -10.39 -2.72 -1.41
CA LEU A 76 -8.97 -2.31 -1.45
C LEU A 76 -8.70 -1.28 -0.37
N GLN A 77 -7.48 -1.24 0.11
CA GLN A 77 -6.97 -0.15 0.94
C GLN A 77 -6.04 0.75 0.13
N HIS A 78 -6.13 2.07 0.37
CA HIS A 78 -5.11 3.01 -0.09
C HIS A 78 -3.96 3.02 0.90
N VAL A 79 -2.75 2.74 0.41
CA VAL A 79 -1.52 2.81 1.20
C VAL A 79 -0.69 3.97 0.68
N THR A 80 -0.60 5.02 1.47
CA THR A 80 0.27 6.17 1.18
C THR A 80 1.51 6.06 2.05
N VAL A 81 2.66 5.81 1.42
CA VAL A 81 3.93 5.63 2.11
C VAL A 81 5.00 6.49 1.43
N GLY A 82 5.64 7.34 2.23
CA GLY A 82 6.65 8.27 1.71
C GLY A 82 6.09 9.28 0.69
N SER A 83 6.93 9.70 -0.26
CA SER A 83 6.59 10.64 -1.34
C SER A 83 6.24 9.95 -2.67
N GLY A 84 6.16 8.63 -2.68
CA GLY A 84 5.83 7.84 -3.89
C GLY A 84 4.36 7.89 -4.28
N PRO A 85 3.99 7.28 -5.42
CA PRO A 85 2.60 7.15 -5.83
C PRO A 85 1.81 6.34 -4.80
N ALA A 86 0.50 6.63 -4.71
CA ALA A 86 -0.41 5.84 -3.88
C ALA A 86 -0.38 4.37 -4.32
N ARG A 87 -0.34 3.47 -3.35
CA ARG A 87 -0.38 2.03 -3.56
C ARG A 87 -1.77 1.52 -3.24
N PHE A 88 -2.13 0.41 -3.84
CA PHE A 88 -3.41 -0.25 -3.63
C PHE A 88 -3.15 -1.63 -3.05
N ASP A 89 -3.72 -1.87 -1.89
CA ASP A 89 -3.57 -3.09 -1.15
C ASP A 89 -4.87 -3.90 -1.19
N PRO A 90 -4.86 -5.09 -1.78
CA PRO A 90 -6.02 -5.98 -1.80
C PRO A 90 -6.30 -6.62 -0.43
N ASN A 91 -5.33 -6.60 0.48
CA ASN A 91 -5.52 -7.07 1.83
C ASN A 91 -6.29 -6.03 2.65
N THR A 92 -7.52 -6.35 3.03
CA THR A 92 -8.38 -5.45 3.81
C THR A 92 -8.42 -5.76 5.30
N ASP A 93 -7.70 -6.78 5.75
CA ASP A 93 -7.55 -7.08 7.18
C ASP A 93 -6.70 -6.01 7.88
N ASP A 94 -6.80 -5.95 9.21
CA ASP A 94 -5.97 -5.03 9.99
C ASP A 94 -4.51 -5.50 9.99
N HIS A 95 -3.65 -4.72 9.34
CA HIS A 95 -2.22 -4.95 9.28
C HIS A 95 -1.45 -3.64 9.16
N HIS A 96 -0.14 -3.74 9.11
CA HIS A 96 0.80 -2.63 9.00
C HIS A 96 1.69 -2.82 7.78
N HIS A 97 2.53 -1.86 7.46
CA HIS A 97 3.37 -1.93 6.27
C HIS A 97 4.84 -1.69 6.60
N ALA A 98 5.74 -2.34 5.87
CA ALA A 98 7.13 -1.96 5.81
C ALA A 98 7.47 -1.48 4.40
N VAL A 99 8.25 -0.41 4.32
CA VAL A 99 8.59 0.29 3.09
C VAL A 99 10.09 0.33 2.91
N CYS A 100 10.56 -0.03 1.75
CA CYS A 100 11.97 0.10 1.41
C CYS A 100 12.28 1.52 0.95
N ASP A 101 13.15 2.22 1.68
CA ASP A 101 13.58 3.58 1.35
C ASP A 101 14.37 3.67 0.02
N ARG A 102 14.86 2.53 -0.49
CA ARG A 102 15.65 2.47 -1.72
C ARG A 102 14.84 2.20 -2.98
N CYS A 103 13.95 1.20 -2.96
CA CYS A 103 13.19 0.80 -4.13
C CYS A 103 11.69 1.09 -4.02
N GLY A 104 11.22 1.55 -2.85
CA GLY A 104 9.81 1.83 -2.63
C GLY A 104 8.93 0.58 -2.54
N ASP A 105 9.52 -0.61 -2.40
CA ASP A 105 8.78 -1.87 -2.20
C ASP A 105 8.02 -1.82 -0.87
N VAL A 106 6.79 -2.31 -0.87
CA VAL A 106 5.88 -2.29 0.28
C VAL A 106 5.47 -3.72 0.58
N VAL A 107 5.54 -4.11 1.84
CA VAL A 107 5.14 -5.44 2.31
C VAL A 107 4.25 -5.35 3.54
N ASP A 108 3.34 -6.30 3.70
CA ASP A 108 2.50 -6.44 4.88
C ASP A 108 3.32 -6.83 6.10
N VAL A 109 3.02 -6.21 7.23
CA VAL A 109 3.62 -6.49 8.53
C VAL A 109 2.52 -6.68 9.57
N TYR A 110 2.60 -7.77 10.33
CA TYR A 110 1.65 -8.08 11.38
C TYR A 110 2.32 -7.88 12.75
N VAL A 111 1.80 -6.93 13.54
CA VAL A 111 2.27 -6.68 14.90
C VAL A 111 1.47 -7.55 15.86
N THR A 112 2.12 -8.53 16.46
CA THR A 112 1.46 -9.56 17.28
C THR A 112 0.92 -9.05 18.61
N ASN A 113 1.39 -7.90 19.10
CA ASN A 113 0.92 -7.31 20.37
C ASN A 113 0.83 -5.77 20.27
N LEU A 114 -0.08 -5.29 19.44
CA LEU A 114 -0.32 -3.86 19.28
C LEU A 114 -0.86 -3.22 20.58
N ALA A 115 -1.57 -4.00 21.40
CA ALA A 115 -2.12 -3.52 22.67
C ALA A 115 -1.04 -3.16 23.71
N ALA A 116 0.18 -3.68 23.56
CA ALA A 116 1.32 -3.33 24.39
C ALA A 116 2.07 -2.08 23.92
N LEU A 117 1.62 -1.45 22.83
CA LEU A 117 2.24 -0.24 22.33
C LEU A 117 1.91 0.94 23.26
N GLU A 118 2.91 1.44 23.96
CA GLU A 118 2.78 2.65 24.75
C GLU A 118 2.83 3.88 23.85
N VAL A 119 1.75 4.65 23.79
CA VAL A 119 1.65 5.86 23.00
C VAL A 119 1.51 7.07 23.90
N ALA A 120 2.50 7.97 23.86
CA ALA A 120 2.49 9.24 24.57
C ALA A 120 1.93 10.38 23.69
N GLY A 121 1.43 11.44 24.32
CA GLY A 121 1.08 12.69 23.63
C GLY A 121 -0.34 12.74 23.06
N LEU A 122 -1.19 11.78 23.28
CA LEU A 122 -2.57 11.76 22.79
C LEU A 122 -3.47 12.86 23.38
N ARG A 123 -3.12 13.44 24.53
CA ARG A 123 -3.79 14.63 25.15
C ARG A 123 -5.33 14.56 25.13
N GLY A 124 -5.90 13.40 25.51
CA GLY A 124 -7.36 13.19 25.52
C GLY A 124 -7.95 12.71 24.19
N PHE A 125 -7.16 12.61 23.13
CA PHE A 125 -7.57 11.94 21.88
C PHE A 125 -7.80 10.45 22.13
N ARG A 126 -8.90 9.90 21.60
CA ARG A 126 -9.23 8.48 21.71
C ARG A 126 -9.08 7.84 20.34
N PRO A 127 -7.95 7.20 20.03
CA PRO A 127 -7.76 6.55 18.76
C PRO A 127 -8.71 5.35 18.61
N THR A 128 -9.28 5.18 17.43
CA THR A 128 -10.10 4.02 17.09
C THR A 128 -9.31 2.99 16.28
N SER A 129 -8.19 3.38 15.71
CA SER A 129 -7.27 2.51 14.97
C SER A 129 -5.85 3.07 15.00
N ALA A 130 -4.88 2.22 14.74
CA ALA A 130 -3.49 2.62 14.57
C ALA A 130 -2.91 1.92 13.33
N ARG A 131 -2.16 2.68 12.51
CA ARG A 131 -1.41 2.14 11.39
C ARG A 131 0.07 2.48 11.58
N LEU A 132 0.93 1.47 11.55
CA LEU A 132 2.37 1.63 11.67
C LEU A 132 2.99 1.44 10.28
N VAL A 133 3.96 2.28 9.97
CA VAL A 133 4.80 2.14 8.78
C VAL A 133 6.24 2.02 9.24
N PHE A 134 6.87 0.91 8.89
CA PHE A 134 8.28 0.66 9.16
C PHE A 134 9.06 1.06 7.92
N SER A 135 10.04 1.93 8.05
CA SER A 135 10.93 2.35 6.97
C SER A 135 12.31 1.69 7.12
N GLY A 136 12.89 1.27 6.01
CA GLY A 136 14.19 0.61 6.03
C GLY A 136 14.65 0.14 4.66
N THR A 137 15.52 -0.87 4.63
CA THR A 137 16.05 -1.44 3.39
C THR A 137 15.60 -2.89 3.25
N CYS A 138 14.94 -3.23 2.13
CA CYS A 138 14.54 -4.61 1.86
C CYS A 138 15.74 -5.51 1.57
N GLU A 139 15.57 -6.82 1.69
CA GLU A 139 16.62 -7.82 1.49
C GLU A 139 17.31 -7.67 0.12
N LYS A 140 16.54 -7.46 -0.96
CA LYS A 140 17.08 -7.26 -2.31
C LYS A 140 18.00 -6.05 -2.38
N CYS A 141 17.60 -4.94 -1.75
CA CYS A 141 18.37 -3.71 -1.73
C CYS A 141 19.57 -3.79 -0.78
N ALA A 142 19.47 -4.52 0.30
CA ALA A 142 20.56 -4.75 1.25
C ALA A 142 21.71 -5.58 0.61
N ALA A 143 21.38 -6.51 -0.26
CA ALA A 143 22.36 -7.34 -0.98
C ALA A 143 23.17 -6.55 -2.04
N VAL A 144 22.71 -5.35 -2.45
CA VAL A 144 23.43 -4.50 -3.41
C VAL A 144 24.28 -3.48 -2.64
N PRO A 145 25.63 -3.50 -2.76
CA PRO A 145 26.50 -2.52 -2.11
C PRO A 145 26.09 -1.09 -2.48
N GLN A 146 25.98 -0.21 -1.47
CA GLN A 146 25.76 1.20 -1.75
C GLN A 146 27.06 1.82 -2.29
N PRO A 147 26.98 2.68 -3.34
CA PRO A 147 28.03 3.67 -3.53
C PRO A 147 28.05 4.54 -2.27
N ALA A 148 29.25 4.75 -1.72
CA ALA A 148 29.42 5.53 -0.50
C ALA A 148 28.79 6.93 -0.69
N THR A 149 27.65 7.15 -0.07
CA THR A 149 27.04 8.49 0.05
C THR A 149 27.91 9.28 1.01
N PRO A 150 28.40 10.48 0.65
CA PRO A 150 29.09 11.34 1.60
C PRO A 150 28.12 11.66 2.74
N HIS A 151 28.52 11.31 3.93
CA HIS A 151 27.81 11.58 5.19
C HIS A 151 27.64 13.10 5.31
N LEU A 152 26.48 13.63 4.98
CA LEU A 152 26.11 14.98 5.38
C LEU A 152 25.94 14.94 6.90
N SER A 153 27.02 15.36 7.58
CA SER A 153 27.06 15.54 9.04
C SER A 153 25.85 16.38 9.45
N ARG A 154 25.05 15.86 10.36
CA ARG A 154 23.99 16.61 11.04
C ARG A 154 24.59 17.92 11.52
N VAL A 155 24.12 19.04 10.98
CA VAL A 155 24.38 20.36 11.54
C VAL A 155 23.80 20.37 12.95
N ALA A 156 24.68 20.43 13.93
CA ALA A 156 24.29 20.61 15.31
C ALA A 156 23.64 22.00 15.42
N ILE A 157 22.33 22.03 15.69
CA ILE A 157 21.65 23.27 16.04
C ILE A 157 22.08 23.63 17.45
N ASN A 158 23.00 24.60 17.54
CA ASN A 158 23.42 25.23 18.80
C ASN A 158 22.22 25.98 19.39
N LYS A 159 21.64 25.48 20.46
CA LYS A 159 20.67 26.24 21.28
C LYS A 159 21.47 27.27 22.08
N GLU A 160 21.57 28.50 21.59
CA GLU A 160 21.90 29.63 22.43
C GLU A 160 20.73 29.88 23.37
N GLN A 161 21.01 29.80 24.67
CA GLN A 161 20.10 30.24 25.73
C GLN A 161 20.19 31.78 25.83
N PRO A 162 19.07 32.50 25.89
CA PRO A 162 19.09 33.90 26.28
C PRO A 162 19.24 33.99 27.80
N THR A 163 20.16 34.84 28.22
CA THR A 163 20.32 35.34 29.59
C THR A 163 19.12 36.20 30.03
#